data_cc8f1cecf3d4bb66ffeac4557c023c80
#
_entry.id   cc8f1cecf3d4bb66ffeac4557c023c80
#
_cell.length_a   1.000
_cell.length_b   1.000
_cell.length_c   1.000
_cell.angle_alpha   90.00
_cell.angle_beta   90.00
_cell.angle_gamma   90.00
#
_symmetry.space_group_name_H-M   'P 1'
#
loop_
_entity.id
_entity.type
_entity.pdbx_description
1 polymer ?
#
loop_
_entity_poly.entity_id
_entity_poly.type
_entity_poly.pdbx_seq_one_letter_code
_entity_poly.pdbx_strand_id
1 'polypeptide(L)'
;MLALLRHDRTLVLAGLAAAVALAWVWLLTGAGLHMDEMDMGGGRIMLMGPKWTAGHAAMVLLMWIVMMAAMMLPSAAPTILLAAALARARGERHAVRASGLFAFGYLAVWGLFSLLATGLQWSLDRTGLLSPAMASRNAALAATRLIAAGIYQWTPWKQACLLKCRSPLDFLTRYWRRGPLGPMRAGAWHGAFCLGCCWMLMGLLFVGGLMNMLWVAGLALLAVVEKAFPLGPGVSRLTGAALMGWGVFVLVH
;
A
#
# COMPACT_ATOMS: atom_id res chain seq x y z
N MET A 1 -1.65 33.47 -13.55
CA MET A 1 -1.05 32.15 -13.76
C MET A 1 -0.54 31.53 -12.44
N LEU A 2 0.31 32.19 -11.67
CA LEU A 2 0.83 31.73 -10.38
C LEU A 2 -0.27 31.42 -9.33
N ALA A 3 -1.31 32.26 -9.22
CA ALA A 3 -2.42 32.06 -8.30
C ALA A 3 -3.23 30.79 -8.62
N LEU A 4 -3.48 30.50 -9.90
CA LEU A 4 -4.18 29.29 -10.35
C LEU A 4 -3.36 28.01 -10.07
N LEU A 5 -2.04 28.07 -10.26
CA LEU A 5 -1.16 26.94 -9.92
C LEU A 5 -1.15 26.65 -8.41
N ARG A 6 -1.18 27.68 -7.58
CA ARG A 6 -1.29 27.55 -6.12
C ARG A 6 -2.64 26.96 -5.73
N HIS A 7 -3.73 27.44 -6.32
CA HIS A 7 -5.09 26.95 -6.03
C HIS A 7 -5.25 25.45 -6.36
N ASP A 8 -4.86 25.04 -7.58
CA ASP A 8 -4.93 23.62 -7.96
C ASP A 8 -4.08 22.72 -7.06
N ARG A 9 -2.85 23.18 -6.73
CA ARG A 9 -1.97 22.45 -5.81
C ARG A 9 -2.62 22.29 -4.43
N THR A 10 -3.23 23.34 -3.90
CA THR A 10 -3.89 23.30 -2.59
C THR A 10 -5.08 22.36 -2.62
N LEU A 11 -5.92 22.40 -3.66
CA LEU A 11 -7.07 21.50 -3.81
C LEU A 11 -6.64 20.03 -3.88
N VAL A 12 -5.63 19.72 -4.70
CA VAL A 12 -5.12 18.34 -4.83
C VAL A 12 -4.50 17.87 -3.51
N LEU A 13 -3.71 18.72 -2.83
CA LEU A 13 -3.14 18.39 -1.53
C LEU A 13 -4.21 18.16 -0.47
N ALA A 14 -5.19 19.05 -0.39
CA ALA A 14 -6.29 18.93 0.56
C ALA A 14 -7.10 17.65 0.32
N GLY A 15 -7.42 17.35 -0.94
CA GLY A 15 -8.12 16.12 -1.31
C GLY A 15 -7.34 14.84 -0.96
N LEU A 16 -6.03 14.81 -1.24
CA LEU A 16 -5.17 13.69 -0.88
C LEU A 16 -5.05 13.54 0.65
N ALA A 17 -4.83 14.65 1.35
CA ALA A 17 -4.72 14.64 2.81
C ALA A 17 -6.02 14.17 3.47
N ALA A 18 -7.16 14.66 2.99
CA ALA A 18 -8.48 14.23 3.46
C ALA A 18 -8.72 12.75 3.20
N ALA A 19 -8.43 12.25 2.00
CA ALA A 19 -8.58 10.84 1.65
C ALA A 19 -7.70 9.94 2.54
N VAL A 20 -6.44 10.32 2.75
CA VAL A 20 -5.52 9.58 3.63
C VAL A 20 -5.99 9.61 5.08
N ALA A 21 -6.38 10.79 5.59
CA ALA A 21 -6.85 10.93 6.97
C ALA A 21 -8.12 10.11 7.22
N LEU A 22 -9.11 10.19 6.33
CA LEU A 22 -10.33 9.39 6.42
C LEU A 22 -10.05 7.89 6.36
N ALA A 23 -9.14 7.47 5.48
CA ALA A 23 -8.74 6.07 5.39
C ALA A 23 -8.09 5.58 6.70
N TRP A 24 -7.18 6.36 7.30
CA TRP A 24 -6.58 6.01 8.59
C TRP A 24 -7.59 6.02 9.73
N VAL A 25 -8.49 7.02 9.79
CA VAL A 25 -9.55 7.05 10.82
C VAL A 25 -10.41 5.79 10.71
N TRP A 26 -10.84 5.42 9.51
CA TRP A 26 -11.67 4.22 9.30
C TRP A 26 -10.92 2.93 9.69
N LEU A 27 -9.64 2.81 9.38
CA LEU A 27 -8.82 1.66 9.80
C LEU A 27 -8.67 1.59 11.32
N LEU A 28 -8.43 2.73 11.98
CA LEU A 28 -8.29 2.81 13.43
C LEU A 28 -9.59 2.49 14.18
N THR A 29 -10.75 2.70 13.53
CA THR A 29 -12.07 2.30 14.08
C THR A 29 -12.42 0.84 13.82
N GLY A 30 -11.46 0.01 13.39
CA GLY A 30 -11.63 -1.44 13.19
C GLY A 30 -12.08 -1.85 11.80
N ALA A 31 -12.11 -0.93 10.81
CA ALA A 31 -12.43 -1.20 9.40
C ALA A 31 -13.77 -1.95 9.18
N GLY A 32 -14.70 -1.84 10.13
CA GLY A 32 -15.99 -2.54 10.08
C GLY A 32 -15.91 -4.07 10.27
N LEU A 33 -14.74 -4.58 10.64
CA LEU A 33 -14.55 -6.01 10.94
C LEU A 33 -14.75 -6.23 12.44
N HIS A 34 -15.84 -6.89 12.79
CA HIS A 34 -16.12 -7.33 14.16
C HIS A 34 -15.56 -8.74 14.32
N MET A 35 -14.83 -8.98 15.40
CA MET A 35 -14.48 -10.34 15.82
C MET A 35 -15.58 -10.87 16.72
N ASP A 36 -16.15 -12.01 16.37
CA ASP A 36 -17.15 -12.65 17.20
C ASP A 36 -16.46 -13.20 18.46
N GLU A 37 -16.84 -12.68 19.62
CA GLU A 37 -16.43 -13.19 20.92
C GLU A 37 -17.34 -14.37 21.29
N MET A 38 -16.76 -15.57 21.40
CA MET A 38 -17.47 -16.72 21.91
C MET A 38 -17.03 -16.98 23.36
N ASP A 39 -17.96 -16.85 24.30
CA ASP A 39 -17.72 -17.25 25.68
C ASP A 39 -17.70 -18.78 25.78
N MET A 40 -16.55 -19.35 26.12
CA MET A 40 -16.34 -20.79 26.29
C MET A 40 -16.69 -21.26 27.71
N GLY A 41 -17.27 -20.39 28.54
CA GLY A 41 -17.51 -20.66 29.96
C GLY A 41 -16.25 -20.53 30.83
N GLY A 42 -16.45 -20.18 32.09
CA GLY A 42 -15.35 -19.99 33.05
C GLY A 42 -14.49 -18.73 32.80
N GLY A 43 -15.02 -17.72 32.11
CA GLY A 43 -14.31 -16.45 31.82
C GLY A 43 -13.27 -16.56 30.70
N ARG A 44 -13.32 -17.62 29.88
CA ARG A 44 -12.47 -17.77 28.69
C ARG A 44 -13.19 -17.29 27.45
N ILE A 45 -12.76 -16.15 26.94
CA ILE A 45 -13.24 -15.61 25.66
C ILE A 45 -12.35 -16.17 24.54
N MET A 46 -12.94 -16.88 23.59
CA MET A 46 -12.26 -17.33 22.38
C MET A 46 -12.69 -16.45 21.21
N LEU A 47 -11.73 -15.75 20.62
CA LEU A 47 -11.97 -14.99 19.39
C LEU A 47 -12.06 -15.98 18.23
N MET A 48 -13.25 -16.13 17.67
CA MET A 48 -13.45 -16.92 16.46
C MET A 48 -13.34 -16.02 15.25
N GLY A 49 -12.56 -16.45 14.27
CA GLY A 49 -12.54 -15.76 12.97
C GLY A 49 -13.94 -15.82 12.33
N PRO A 50 -14.44 -14.72 11.76
CA PRO A 50 -15.77 -14.68 11.16
C PRO A 50 -15.86 -15.65 9.99
N LYS A 51 -17.05 -16.27 9.82
CA LYS A 51 -17.30 -17.15 8.68
C LYS A 51 -17.19 -16.37 7.37
N TRP A 52 -16.49 -16.93 6.38
CA TRP A 52 -16.35 -16.34 5.06
C TRP A 52 -17.69 -16.37 4.30
N THR A 53 -18.47 -15.34 4.47
CA THR A 53 -19.66 -15.04 3.66
C THR A 53 -19.30 -14.03 2.56
N ALA A 54 -20.15 -13.86 1.54
CA ALA A 54 -19.93 -12.84 0.51
C ALA A 54 -19.83 -11.43 1.10
N GLY A 55 -20.62 -11.11 2.12
CA GLY A 55 -20.55 -9.83 2.84
C GLY A 55 -19.21 -9.64 3.56
N HIS A 56 -18.75 -10.68 4.28
CA HIS A 56 -17.43 -10.62 4.93
C HIS A 56 -16.28 -10.47 3.91
N ALA A 57 -16.31 -11.22 2.80
CA ALA A 57 -15.32 -11.10 1.74
C ALA A 57 -15.29 -9.68 1.13
N ALA A 58 -16.46 -9.06 0.92
CA ALA A 58 -16.56 -7.68 0.45
C ALA A 58 -15.97 -6.68 1.46
N MET A 59 -16.22 -6.86 2.76
CA MET A 59 -15.64 -6.01 3.82
C MET A 59 -14.12 -6.16 3.91
N VAL A 60 -13.61 -7.38 3.82
CA VAL A 60 -12.15 -7.64 3.78
C VAL A 60 -11.52 -6.99 2.55
N LEU A 61 -12.14 -7.11 1.38
CA LEU A 61 -11.67 -6.44 0.17
C LEU A 61 -11.65 -4.92 0.33
N LEU A 62 -12.72 -4.34 0.88
CA LEU A 62 -12.80 -2.91 1.16
C LEU A 62 -11.70 -2.48 2.14
N MET A 63 -11.48 -3.24 3.21
CA MET A 63 -10.38 -3.02 4.15
C MET A 63 -9.02 -2.98 3.43
N TRP A 64 -8.74 -3.95 2.57
CA TRP A 64 -7.51 -3.97 1.79
C TRP A 64 -7.37 -2.77 0.87
N ILE A 65 -8.43 -2.38 0.14
CA ILE A 65 -8.42 -1.23 -0.77
C ILE A 65 -8.13 0.06 0.01
N VAL A 66 -8.84 0.28 1.12
CA VAL A 66 -8.66 1.49 1.95
C VAL A 66 -7.28 1.51 2.60
N MET A 67 -6.81 0.36 3.10
CA MET A 67 -5.47 0.23 3.69
C MET A 67 -4.36 0.52 2.66
N MET A 68 -4.46 -0.03 1.45
CA MET A 68 -3.51 0.27 0.38
C MET A 68 -3.55 1.75 -0.02
N ALA A 69 -4.74 2.36 -0.07
CA ALA A 69 -4.86 3.80 -0.33
C ALA A 69 -4.19 4.62 0.79
N ALA A 70 -4.48 4.31 2.07
CA ALA A 70 -3.89 4.99 3.23
C ALA A 70 -2.36 4.94 3.24
N MET A 71 -1.78 3.77 2.93
CA MET A 71 -0.34 3.54 2.96
C MET A 71 0.39 4.12 1.74
N MET A 72 -0.24 4.05 0.54
CA MET A 72 0.45 4.29 -0.72
C MET A 72 0.21 5.68 -1.32
N LEU A 73 -0.93 6.33 -1.06
CA LEU A 73 -1.17 7.69 -1.55
C LEU A 73 -0.14 8.72 -1.07
N PRO A 74 0.32 8.70 0.21
CA PRO A 74 1.35 9.65 0.64
C PRO A 74 2.63 9.55 -0.18
N SER A 75 3.04 8.34 -0.54
CA SER A 75 4.24 8.11 -1.36
C SER A 75 4.06 8.51 -2.84
N ALA A 76 2.84 8.55 -3.35
CA ALA A 76 2.51 8.96 -4.72
C ALA A 76 2.18 10.46 -4.84
N ALA A 77 1.93 11.15 -3.72
CA ALA A 77 1.50 12.55 -3.71
C ALA A 77 2.39 13.48 -4.53
N PRO A 78 3.74 13.42 -4.49
CA PRO A 78 4.59 14.27 -5.31
C PRO A 78 4.33 14.08 -6.82
N THR A 79 4.13 12.84 -7.26
CA THR A 79 3.85 12.53 -8.67
C THR A 79 2.47 12.99 -9.09
N ILE A 80 1.45 12.85 -8.23
CA ILE A 80 0.08 13.32 -8.48
C ILE A 80 0.05 14.84 -8.61
N LEU A 81 0.77 15.56 -7.74
CA LEU A 81 0.88 17.01 -7.80
C LEU A 81 1.60 17.48 -9.07
N LEU A 82 2.66 16.79 -9.45
CA LEU A 82 3.39 17.08 -10.68
C LEU A 82 2.54 16.78 -11.93
N ALA A 83 1.69 15.76 -11.88
CA ALA A 83 0.73 15.46 -12.94
C ALA A 83 -0.28 16.61 -13.15
N ALA A 84 -0.79 17.21 -12.05
CA ALA A 84 -1.64 18.40 -12.13
C ALA A 84 -0.91 19.60 -12.76
N ALA A 85 0.34 19.85 -12.34
CA ALA A 85 1.16 20.93 -12.88
C ALA A 85 1.47 20.73 -14.38
N LEU A 86 1.78 19.49 -14.78
CA LEU A 86 2.05 19.13 -16.17
C LEU A 86 0.81 19.30 -17.06
N ALA A 87 -0.35 18.87 -16.58
CA ALA A 87 -1.63 19.04 -17.28
C ALA A 87 -1.90 20.53 -17.52
N ARG A 88 -1.70 21.37 -16.49
CA ARG A 88 -1.84 22.81 -16.59
C ARG A 88 -0.86 23.42 -17.60
N ALA A 89 0.42 23.05 -17.53
CA ALA A 89 1.45 23.55 -18.44
C ALA A 89 1.17 23.19 -19.91
N ARG A 90 0.44 22.10 -20.15
CA ARG A 90 0.01 21.66 -21.49
C ARG A 90 -1.31 22.27 -21.96
N GLY A 91 -1.88 23.22 -21.20
CA GLY A 91 -3.10 23.92 -21.55
C GLY A 91 -4.38 23.11 -21.32
N GLU A 92 -4.32 22.01 -20.56
CA GLU A 92 -5.51 21.25 -20.20
C GLU A 92 -6.38 22.08 -19.25
N ARG A 93 -7.66 22.30 -19.62
CA ARG A 93 -8.59 23.17 -18.87
C ARG A 93 -8.88 22.67 -17.45
N HIS A 94 -8.73 21.36 -17.21
CA HIS A 94 -9.11 20.70 -15.96
C HIS A 94 -7.93 19.93 -15.34
N ALA A 95 -6.91 20.64 -14.87
CA ALA A 95 -5.72 20.04 -14.26
C ALA A 95 -6.04 19.17 -13.03
N VAL A 96 -7.02 19.59 -12.21
CA VAL A 96 -7.50 18.81 -11.06
C VAL A 96 -8.12 17.48 -11.50
N ARG A 97 -8.90 17.47 -12.60
CA ARG A 97 -9.47 16.24 -13.17
C ARG A 97 -8.35 15.31 -13.68
N ALA A 98 -7.34 15.85 -14.33
CA ALA A 98 -6.20 15.07 -14.81
C ALA A 98 -5.45 14.39 -13.65
N SER A 99 -5.21 15.12 -12.55
CA SER A 99 -4.60 14.52 -11.35
C SER A 99 -5.50 13.47 -10.68
N GLY A 100 -6.82 13.70 -10.66
CA GLY A 100 -7.79 12.71 -10.16
C GLY A 100 -7.81 11.44 -10.99
N LEU A 101 -7.79 11.55 -12.33
CA LEU A 101 -7.67 10.39 -13.23
C LEU A 101 -6.35 9.65 -13.04
N PHE A 102 -5.25 10.37 -12.83
CA PHE A 102 -3.96 9.77 -12.50
C PHE A 102 -4.04 8.98 -11.17
N ALA A 103 -4.58 9.61 -10.12
CA ALA A 103 -4.76 8.95 -8.82
C ALA A 103 -5.68 7.73 -8.92
N PHE A 104 -6.76 7.82 -9.70
CA PHE A 104 -7.64 6.68 -9.95
C PHE A 104 -6.92 5.53 -10.65
N GLY A 105 -6.15 5.79 -11.72
CA GLY A 105 -5.36 4.77 -12.40
C GLY A 105 -4.33 4.10 -11.46
N TYR A 106 -3.69 4.89 -10.60
CA TYR A 106 -2.78 4.40 -9.57
C TYR A 106 -3.49 3.48 -8.56
N LEU A 107 -4.63 3.91 -8.04
CA LEU A 107 -5.41 3.15 -7.07
C LEU A 107 -6.06 1.90 -7.68
N ALA A 108 -6.38 1.90 -8.99
CA ALA A 108 -6.89 0.72 -9.67
C ALA A 108 -5.89 -0.45 -9.64
N VAL A 109 -4.60 -0.18 -9.79
CA VAL A 109 -3.54 -1.20 -9.66
C VAL A 109 -3.47 -1.72 -8.22
N TRP A 110 -3.56 -0.85 -7.22
CA TRP A 110 -3.60 -1.25 -5.82
C TRP A 110 -4.91 -1.98 -5.46
N GLY A 111 -6.02 -1.64 -6.11
CA GLY A 111 -7.28 -2.38 -6.02
C GLY A 111 -7.15 -3.81 -6.53
N LEU A 112 -6.45 -4.01 -7.66
CA LEU A 112 -6.15 -5.36 -8.17
C LEU A 112 -5.26 -6.14 -7.18
N PHE A 113 -4.23 -5.52 -6.62
CA PHE A 113 -3.44 -6.12 -5.55
C PHE A 113 -4.30 -6.49 -4.34
N SER A 114 -5.21 -5.60 -3.92
CA SER A 114 -6.14 -5.83 -2.80
C SER A 114 -7.03 -7.04 -3.04
N LEU A 115 -7.49 -7.23 -4.27
CA LEU A 115 -8.27 -8.42 -4.66
C LEU A 115 -7.44 -9.70 -4.51
N LEU A 116 -6.20 -9.71 -4.97
CA LEU A 116 -5.28 -10.84 -4.83
C LEU A 116 -4.95 -11.10 -3.35
N ALA A 117 -4.72 -10.04 -2.56
CA ALA A 117 -4.46 -10.13 -1.13
C ALA A 117 -5.65 -10.71 -0.34
N THR A 118 -6.89 -10.31 -0.71
CA THR A 118 -8.11 -10.87 -0.14
C THR A 118 -8.23 -12.37 -0.44
N GLY A 119 -7.97 -12.77 -1.68
CA GLY A 119 -7.96 -14.20 -2.05
C GLY A 119 -6.89 -15.01 -1.32
N LEU A 120 -5.69 -14.43 -1.15
CA LEU A 120 -4.62 -15.04 -0.37
C LEU A 120 -5.01 -15.15 1.11
N GLN A 121 -5.59 -14.10 1.69
CA GLN A 121 -6.07 -14.12 3.07
C GLN A 121 -7.12 -15.20 3.29
N TRP A 122 -8.10 -15.32 2.39
CA TRP A 122 -9.10 -16.37 2.41
C TRP A 122 -8.47 -17.77 2.39
N SER A 123 -7.48 -17.99 1.53
CA SER A 123 -6.78 -19.29 1.43
C SER A 123 -6.00 -19.61 2.70
N LEU A 124 -5.30 -18.62 3.28
CA LEU A 124 -4.52 -18.79 4.50
C LEU A 124 -5.41 -19.01 5.73
N ASP A 125 -6.56 -18.37 5.78
CA ASP A 125 -7.52 -18.54 6.86
C ASP A 125 -8.14 -19.95 6.81
N ARG A 126 -8.54 -20.43 5.63
CA ARG A 126 -9.05 -21.79 5.44
C ARG A 126 -8.06 -22.89 5.84
N THR A 127 -6.77 -22.63 5.70
CA THR A 127 -5.71 -23.57 6.11
C THR A 127 -5.33 -23.42 7.58
N GLY A 128 -5.97 -22.53 8.33
CA GLY A 128 -5.67 -22.27 9.75
C GLY A 128 -4.31 -21.65 10.01
N LEU A 129 -3.67 -21.08 8.98
CA LEU A 129 -2.34 -20.45 9.06
C LEU A 129 -2.38 -19.03 9.58
N LEU A 130 -3.57 -18.43 9.72
CA LEU A 130 -3.76 -17.09 10.30
C LEU A 130 -4.32 -17.18 11.73
N SER A 131 -3.88 -16.23 12.55
CA SER A 131 -4.47 -15.95 13.87
C SER A 131 -5.74 -15.08 13.72
N PRO A 132 -6.56 -14.92 14.77
CA PRO A 132 -7.67 -13.97 14.77
C PRO A 132 -7.23 -12.53 14.43
N ALA A 133 -6.01 -12.12 14.80
CA ALA A 133 -5.41 -10.84 14.43
C ALA A 133 -4.88 -10.80 12.98
N MET A 134 -5.20 -11.82 12.16
CA MET A 134 -4.75 -11.97 10.77
C MET A 134 -3.22 -11.96 10.61
N ALA A 135 -2.51 -12.44 11.63
CA ALA A 135 -1.07 -12.67 11.62
C ALA A 135 -0.76 -14.15 11.37
N SER A 136 0.42 -14.43 10.84
CA SER A 136 0.88 -15.80 10.63
C SER A 136 1.04 -16.55 11.95
N ARG A 137 0.39 -17.71 12.10
CA ARG A 137 0.53 -18.59 13.26
C ARG A 137 1.76 -19.47 13.21
N ASN A 138 2.33 -19.66 12.03
CA ASN A 138 3.48 -20.52 11.81
C ASN A 138 4.76 -19.67 11.74
N ALA A 139 5.68 -19.89 12.69
CA ALA A 139 6.95 -19.17 12.75
C ALA A 139 7.81 -19.37 11.50
N ALA A 140 7.87 -20.60 10.96
CA ALA A 140 8.61 -20.89 9.75
C ALA A 140 8.07 -20.13 8.53
N LEU A 141 6.73 -20.01 8.42
CA LEU A 141 6.09 -19.23 7.36
C LEU A 141 6.36 -17.74 7.52
N ALA A 142 6.32 -17.22 8.74
CA ALA A 142 6.64 -15.83 9.04
C ALA A 142 8.11 -15.51 8.70
N ALA A 143 9.02 -16.37 9.16
CA ALA A 143 10.45 -16.24 8.89
C ALA A 143 10.77 -16.32 7.39
N THR A 144 10.17 -17.26 6.67
CA THR A 144 10.34 -17.37 5.21
C THR A 144 9.91 -16.10 4.49
N ARG A 145 8.79 -15.49 4.90
CA ARG A 145 8.31 -14.22 4.32
C ARG A 145 9.26 -13.06 4.64
N LEU A 146 9.78 -12.98 5.87
CA LEU A 146 10.76 -11.97 6.27
C LEU A 146 12.05 -12.09 5.45
N ILE A 147 12.59 -13.30 5.32
CA ILE A 147 13.81 -13.56 4.54
C ILE A 147 13.57 -13.27 3.06
N ALA A 148 12.45 -13.74 2.49
CA ALA A 148 12.12 -13.49 1.09
C ALA A 148 11.95 -11.98 0.80
N ALA A 149 11.28 -11.24 1.68
CA ALA A 149 11.16 -9.80 1.58
C ALA A 149 12.53 -9.12 1.71
N GLY A 150 13.38 -9.59 2.62
CA GLY A 150 14.74 -9.10 2.78
C GLY A 150 15.60 -9.31 1.54
N ILE A 151 15.56 -10.49 0.94
CA ILE A 151 16.26 -10.81 -0.32
C ILE A 151 15.73 -9.90 -1.45
N TYR A 152 14.40 -9.73 -1.53
CA TYR A 152 13.79 -8.88 -2.56
C TYR A 152 14.27 -7.44 -2.50
N GLN A 153 14.58 -6.92 -1.31
CA GLN A 153 15.11 -5.57 -1.13
C GLN A 153 16.43 -5.34 -1.86
N TRP A 154 17.21 -6.39 -2.12
CA TRP A 154 18.52 -6.35 -2.78
C TRP A 154 18.42 -6.63 -4.28
N THR A 155 17.27 -7.02 -4.78
CA THR A 155 17.11 -7.38 -6.19
C THR A 155 17.20 -6.15 -7.11
N PRO A 156 17.78 -6.32 -8.32
CA PRO A 156 17.81 -5.26 -9.33
C PRO A 156 16.39 -4.88 -9.80
N TRP A 157 15.45 -5.80 -9.74
CA TRP A 157 14.04 -5.56 -10.10
C TRP A 157 13.39 -4.52 -9.20
N LYS A 158 13.54 -4.67 -7.88
CA LYS A 158 13.07 -3.66 -6.94
C LYS A 158 13.72 -2.31 -7.22
N GLN A 159 15.04 -2.28 -7.41
CA GLN A 159 15.76 -1.04 -7.62
C GLN A 159 15.31 -0.34 -8.91
N ALA A 160 15.10 -1.08 -10.00
CA ALA A 160 14.61 -0.54 -11.27
C ALA A 160 13.20 0.07 -11.12
N CYS A 161 12.29 -0.59 -10.40
CA CYS A 161 10.96 -0.07 -10.09
C CYS A 161 11.04 1.17 -9.18
N LEU A 162 11.86 1.12 -8.14
CA LEU A 162 12.03 2.20 -7.18
C LEU A 162 12.57 3.48 -7.85
N LEU A 163 13.51 3.37 -8.77
CA LEU A 163 14.03 4.50 -9.54
C LEU A 163 12.93 5.23 -10.31
N LYS A 164 11.96 4.51 -10.89
CA LYS A 164 10.81 5.12 -11.58
C LYS A 164 9.88 5.87 -10.62
N CYS A 165 9.67 5.35 -9.42
CA CYS A 165 8.88 6.02 -8.40
C CYS A 165 9.57 7.27 -7.84
N ARG A 166 10.92 7.29 -7.81
CA ARG A 166 11.73 8.39 -7.26
C ARG A 166 12.00 9.52 -8.24
N SER A 167 11.77 9.30 -9.53
CA SER A 167 11.98 10.30 -10.59
C SER A 167 10.64 10.68 -11.24
N PRO A 168 9.75 11.40 -10.53
CA PRO A 168 8.39 11.65 -11.02
C PRO A 168 8.37 12.50 -12.29
N LEU A 169 9.33 13.41 -12.49
CA LEU A 169 9.41 14.23 -13.69
C LEU A 169 9.79 13.39 -14.92
N ASP A 170 10.85 12.58 -14.82
CA ASP A 170 11.28 11.68 -15.89
C ASP A 170 10.19 10.65 -16.21
N PHE A 171 9.54 10.12 -15.17
CA PHE A 171 8.41 9.22 -15.33
C PHE A 171 7.27 9.88 -16.13
N LEU A 172 6.81 11.05 -15.73
CA LEU A 172 5.69 11.73 -16.40
C LEU A 172 6.02 12.15 -17.82
N THR A 173 7.25 12.63 -18.10
CA THR A 173 7.65 13.00 -19.46
C THR A 173 7.60 11.80 -20.41
N ARG A 174 7.94 10.61 -19.91
CA ARG A 174 7.98 9.38 -20.70
C ARG A 174 6.62 8.70 -20.85
N TYR A 175 5.79 8.67 -19.79
CA TYR A 175 4.56 7.88 -19.75
C TYR A 175 3.29 8.70 -19.96
N TRP A 176 3.36 10.02 -19.91
CA TRP A 176 2.20 10.87 -20.17
C TRP A 176 1.78 10.80 -21.64
N ARG A 177 0.56 10.35 -21.86
CA ARG A 177 -0.06 10.35 -23.20
C ARG A 177 -1.12 11.46 -23.30
N ARG A 178 -1.29 12.06 -24.48
CA ARG A 178 -2.38 12.99 -24.76
C ARG A 178 -3.71 12.23 -24.83
N GLY A 179 -4.80 12.92 -24.50
CA GLY A 179 -6.15 12.37 -24.57
C GLY A 179 -6.79 12.14 -23.19
N PRO A 180 -8.11 11.88 -23.16
CA PRO A 180 -8.89 11.89 -21.92
C PRO A 180 -8.47 10.81 -20.93
N LEU A 181 -7.96 9.68 -21.39
CA LEU A 181 -7.46 8.57 -20.55
C LEU A 181 -5.94 8.58 -20.36
N GLY A 182 -5.23 9.53 -20.94
CA GLY A 182 -3.78 9.65 -20.84
C GLY A 182 -3.28 9.69 -19.39
N PRO A 183 -3.84 10.58 -18.54
CA PRO A 183 -3.50 10.65 -17.12
C PRO A 183 -3.78 9.33 -16.36
N MET A 184 -4.90 8.69 -16.62
CA MET A 184 -5.27 7.41 -15.98
C MET A 184 -4.26 6.29 -16.33
N ARG A 185 -3.87 6.19 -17.61
CA ARG A 185 -2.85 5.21 -18.03
C ARG A 185 -1.49 5.48 -17.39
N ALA A 186 -1.09 6.76 -17.32
CA ALA A 186 0.14 7.14 -16.64
C ALA A 186 0.08 6.78 -15.14
N GLY A 187 -1.05 7.02 -14.48
CA GLY A 187 -1.30 6.61 -13.10
C GLY A 187 -1.21 5.10 -12.90
N ALA A 188 -1.80 4.30 -13.80
CA ALA A 188 -1.72 2.84 -13.76
C ALA A 188 -0.26 2.34 -13.92
N TRP A 189 0.52 2.91 -14.84
CA TRP A 189 1.94 2.59 -14.96
C TRP A 189 2.73 2.97 -13.69
N HIS A 190 2.43 4.13 -13.10
CA HIS A 190 3.05 4.51 -11.82
C HIS A 190 2.68 3.54 -10.70
N GLY A 191 1.42 3.13 -10.64
CA GLY A 191 0.94 2.10 -9.72
C GLY A 191 1.65 0.76 -9.92
N ALA A 192 1.86 0.33 -11.16
CA ALA A 192 2.57 -0.92 -11.47
C ALA A 192 4.04 -0.88 -11.00
N PHE A 193 4.76 0.23 -11.23
CA PHE A 193 6.12 0.38 -10.71
C PHE A 193 6.15 0.47 -9.18
N CYS A 194 5.18 1.17 -8.58
CA CYS A 194 5.02 1.27 -7.14
C CYS A 194 4.74 -0.12 -6.52
N LEU A 195 3.83 -0.88 -7.11
CA LEU A 195 3.58 -2.27 -6.71
C LEU A 195 4.86 -3.10 -6.84
N GLY A 196 5.53 -3.04 -8.00
CA GLY A 196 6.78 -3.75 -8.23
C GLY A 196 7.87 -3.43 -7.20
N CYS A 197 7.97 -2.20 -6.67
CA CYS A 197 8.99 -1.89 -5.67
C CYS A 197 8.63 -2.31 -4.24
N CYS A 198 7.35 -2.49 -3.89
CA CYS A 198 6.95 -2.71 -2.48
C CYS A 198 5.97 -3.87 -2.21
N TRP A 199 5.57 -4.67 -3.23
CA TRP A 199 4.62 -5.77 -3.02
C TRP A 199 5.07 -6.79 -1.95
N MET A 200 6.37 -7.09 -1.88
CA MET A 200 6.91 -7.98 -0.84
C MET A 200 6.80 -7.37 0.55
N LEU A 201 7.02 -6.04 0.69
CA LEU A 201 6.79 -5.34 1.96
C LEU A 201 5.33 -5.39 2.36
N MET A 202 4.40 -5.24 1.39
CA MET A 202 2.96 -5.39 1.66
C MET A 202 2.60 -6.83 2.05
N GLY A 203 3.32 -7.83 1.55
CA GLY A 203 3.20 -9.21 1.98
C GLY A 203 3.57 -9.44 3.46
N LEU A 204 4.40 -8.57 4.05
CA LEU A 204 4.74 -8.61 5.48
C LEU A 204 3.59 -8.21 6.39
N LEU A 205 2.52 -7.63 5.87
CA LEU A 205 1.30 -7.37 6.64
C LEU A 205 0.74 -8.67 7.25
N PHE A 206 0.90 -9.79 6.57
CA PHE A 206 0.54 -11.11 7.10
C PHE A 206 1.51 -11.67 8.16
N VAL A 207 2.66 -11.05 8.38
CA VAL A 207 3.60 -11.46 9.43
C VAL A 207 3.26 -10.78 10.76
N GLY A 208 3.14 -9.46 10.76
CA GLY A 208 2.85 -8.68 11.97
C GLY A 208 1.36 -8.55 12.28
N GLY A 209 0.49 -9.03 11.36
CA GLY A 209 -0.97 -8.95 11.46
C GLY A 209 -1.55 -7.66 10.87
N LEU A 210 -2.66 -7.82 10.14
CA LEU A 210 -3.34 -6.70 9.50
C LEU A 210 -4.02 -5.76 10.52
N MET A 211 -4.37 -6.29 11.69
CA MET A 211 -4.99 -5.50 12.78
C MET A 211 -3.95 -4.76 13.63
N ASN A 212 -2.66 -5.00 13.42
CA ASN A 212 -1.61 -4.26 14.10
C ASN A 212 -1.32 -2.94 13.40
N MET A 213 -1.99 -1.86 13.82
CA MET A 213 -1.89 -0.54 13.19
C MET A 213 -0.47 0.05 13.28
N LEU A 214 0.32 -0.28 14.31
CA LEU A 214 1.73 0.14 14.40
C LEU A 214 2.57 -0.53 13.32
N TRP A 215 2.31 -1.81 13.04
CA TRP A 215 2.97 -2.55 11.98
C TRP A 215 2.60 -1.99 10.59
N VAL A 216 1.32 -1.74 10.35
CA VAL A 216 0.80 -1.13 9.11
C VAL A 216 1.43 0.25 8.91
N ALA A 217 1.46 1.11 9.95
CA ALA A 217 2.06 2.44 9.90
C ALA A 217 3.57 2.38 9.67
N GLY A 218 4.27 1.44 10.32
CA GLY A 218 5.71 1.23 10.13
C GLY A 218 6.07 0.86 8.70
N LEU A 219 5.33 -0.07 8.08
CA LEU A 219 5.52 -0.44 6.67
C LEU A 219 5.15 0.70 5.71
N ALA A 220 4.10 1.48 6.02
CA ALA A 220 3.75 2.68 5.24
C ALA A 220 4.87 3.72 5.28
N LEU A 221 5.37 4.01 6.48
CA LEU A 221 6.48 4.95 6.67
C LEU A 221 7.74 4.49 5.93
N LEU A 222 8.09 3.21 6.05
CA LEU A 222 9.21 2.64 5.32
C LEU A 222 9.07 2.81 3.80
N ALA A 223 7.88 2.55 3.26
CA ALA A 223 7.61 2.73 1.84
C ALA A 223 7.74 4.22 1.40
N VAL A 224 7.32 5.16 2.24
CA VAL A 224 7.50 6.60 2.00
C VAL A 224 8.99 6.97 2.05
N VAL A 225 9.71 6.52 3.07
CA VAL A 225 11.15 6.80 3.26
C VAL A 225 11.97 6.28 2.08
N GLU A 226 11.75 5.05 1.63
CA GLU A 226 12.44 4.47 0.47
C GLU A 226 12.22 5.29 -0.81
N LYS A 227 11.04 5.91 -0.98
CA LYS A 227 10.69 6.66 -2.19
C LYS A 227 11.05 8.14 -2.12
N ALA A 228 10.90 8.77 -0.96
CA ALA A 228 11.06 10.21 -0.80
C ALA A 228 12.54 10.63 -0.56
N PHE A 229 13.32 9.80 0.10
CA PHE A 229 14.68 10.19 0.48
C PHE A 229 15.72 9.79 -0.59
N PRO A 230 16.77 10.63 -0.82
CA PRO A 230 17.82 10.36 -1.80
C PRO A 230 18.62 9.10 -1.50
N LEU A 231 18.70 8.70 -0.23
CA LEU A 231 19.35 7.48 0.26
C LEU A 231 18.52 6.19 0.09
N GLY A 232 17.40 6.23 -0.64
CA GLY A 232 16.48 5.10 -0.80
C GLY A 232 17.11 3.74 -1.12
N PRO A 233 18.10 3.64 -2.01
CA PRO A 233 18.79 2.35 -2.25
C PRO A 233 19.57 1.84 -1.04
N GLY A 234 20.18 2.74 -0.26
CA GLY A 234 20.83 2.40 1.01
C GLY A 234 19.82 1.95 2.07
N VAL A 235 18.71 2.69 2.20
CA VAL A 235 17.61 2.30 3.11
C VAL A 235 17.07 0.93 2.74
N SER A 236 16.80 0.64 1.46
CA SER A 236 16.34 -0.68 1.02
C SER A 236 17.34 -1.79 1.40
N ARG A 237 18.64 -1.58 1.22
CA ARG A 237 19.66 -2.58 1.59
C ARG A 237 19.71 -2.82 3.09
N LEU A 238 19.68 -1.76 3.89
CA LEU A 238 19.64 -1.88 5.36
C LEU A 238 18.38 -2.60 5.84
N THR A 239 17.22 -2.21 5.31
CA THR A 239 15.95 -2.90 5.59
C THR A 239 16.01 -4.36 5.20
N GLY A 240 16.60 -4.68 4.03
CA GLY A 240 16.79 -6.04 3.58
C GLY A 240 17.63 -6.87 4.55
N ALA A 241 18.76 -6.33 5.02
CA ALA A 241 19.60 -6.99 6.01
C ALA A 241 18.88 -7.20 7.34
N ALA A 242 18.16 -6.17 7.82
CA ALA A 242 17.36 -6.25 9.06
C ALA A 242 16.25 -7.30 8.99
N LEU A 243 15.52 -7.36 7.85
CA LEU A 243 14.46 -8.35 7.63
C LEU A 243 15.02 -9.78 7.56
N MET A 244 16.15 -9.99 6.89
CA MET A 244 16.81 -11.30 6.83
C MET A 244 17.28 -11.72 8.22
N GLY A 245 17.96 -10.84 8.96
CA GLY A 245 18.41 -11.11 10.33
C GLY A 245 17.24 -11.44 11.27
N TRP A 246 16.14 -10.68 11.17
CA TRP A 246 14.94 -10.96 11.95
C TRP A 246 14.29 -12.29 11.56
N GLY A 247 14.22 -12.61 10.24
CA GLY A 247 13.69 -13.87 9.77
C GLY A 247 14.50 -15.07 10.28
N VAL A 248 15.84 -14.97 10.29
CA VAL A 248 16.72 -16.01 10.87
C VAL A 248 16.49 -16.13 12.38
N PHE A 249 16.38 -15.00 13.09
CA PHE A 249 16.09 -15.00 14.52
C PHE A 249 14.77 -15.75 14.84
N VAL A 250 13.71 -15.48 14.08
CA VAL A 250 12.38 -16.15 14.24
C VAL A 250 12.44 -17.64 13.92
N LEU A 251 13.38 -18.10 13.07
CA LEU A 251 13.56 -19.52 12.77
C LEU A 251 14.26 -20.31 13.89
N VAL A 252 15.12 -19.61 14.65
CA VAL A 252 15.99 -20.27 15.66
C VAL A 252 15.33 -20.27 17.03
N HIS A 253 14.35 -19.36 17.28
CA HIS A 253 13.64 -19.20 18.56
C HIS A 253 12.16 -19.49 18.42
#